data_0f36b74fb6f8e4d8723c0116c51400df
#
_entry.id   0f36b74fb6f8e4d8723c0116c51400df
#
_cell.length_a   1.000
_cell.length_b   1.000
_cell.length_c   1.000
_cell.angle_alpha   90.00
_cell.angle_beta   90.00
_cell.angle_gamma   90.00
#
_symmetry.space_group_name_H-M   'P 1'
#
loop_
_entity.id
_entity.type
_entity.pdbx_description
1 polymer ?
#
loop_
_entity_poly.entity_id
_entity_poly.type
_entity_poly.pdbx_seq_one_letter_code
_entity_poly.pdbx_strand_id
1 'polypeptide(L)'
;MLEHEAKPIGVVTGIAAPERFYVTIRGNADHSGATPMNLRHDALCGASKIILGIEEIASMQEEPPVVGTVGVVEVVPGAMNVIPGAVKLGVDIRSISKVARDSVVTLIKEFIDVIAEKRGLSYTIEPVAKDHPVVMNPVMIREIEEAVKSVGVDYMTMPSGAGHDAMHWADDVPTGMIFIPCREGISHNPAEFADMDDIVTGAKILDTVLRKLSLESTKLN
;
A
#
# COMPACT_ATOMS: atom_id res chain seq x y z
N MET A 1 8.92 -10.43 0.29
CA MET A 1 8.04 -11.54 -0.14
C MET A 1 8.83 -12.58 -0.94
N LEU A 2 9.44 -12.27 -2.09
CA LEU A 2 10.17 -13.27 -2.90
C LEU A 2 11.27 -14.00 -2.12
N GLU A 3 12.10 -13.29 -1.38
CA GLU A 3 13.14 -13.86 -0.54
C GLU A 3 12.56 -14.77 0.56
N HIS A 4 11.47 -14.35 1.22
CA HIS A 4 10.78 -15.15 2.24
C HIS A 4 10.20 -16.45 1.67
N GLU A 5 9.64 -16.42 0.46
CA GLU A 5 9.06 -17.57 -0.23
C GLU A 5 10.11 -18.37 -1.03
N ALA A 6 11.39 -17.97 -0.97
CA ALA A 6 12.49 -18.55 -1.74
C ALA A 6 12.17 -18.66 -3.25
N LYS A 7 11.54 -17.61 -3.81
CA LYS A 7 11.18 -17.54 -5.23
C LYS A 7 12.12 -16.59 -5.96
N PRO A 8 12.83 -17.05 -7.00
CA PRO A 8 13.77 -16.19 -7.75
C PRO A 8 13.06 -15.17 -8.64
N ILE A 9 11.76 -15.37 -8.94
CA ILE A 9 11.00 -14.50 -9.85
C ILE A 9 9.61 -14.22 -9.30
N GLY A 10 9.20 -12.94 -9.40
CA GLY A 10 7.82 -12.49 -9.22
C GLY A 10 7.22 -12.07 -10.57
N VAL A 11 6.11 -12.69 -10.95
CA VAL A 11 5.30 -12.24 -12.08
C VAL A 11 4.25 -11.29 -11.54
N VAL A 12 4.35 -10.00 -11.90
CA VAL A 12 3.50 -8.96 -11.32
C VAL A 12 2.12 -8.97 -11.96
N THR A 13 1.08 -9.04 -11.14
CA THR A 13 -0.32 -9.10 -11.59
C THR A 13 -1.01 -7.73 -11.62
N GLY A 14 -0.48 -6.77 -10.89
CA GLY A 14 -1.01 -5.41 -10.83
C GLY A 14 -0.16 -4.51 -9.94
N ILE A 15 -0.40 -3.21 -10.03
CA ILE A 15 0.28 -2.19 -9.24
C ILE A 15 -0.76 -1.52 -8.36
N ALA A 16 -0.56 -1.59 -7.04
CA ALA A 16 -1.43 -0.96 -6.07
C ALA A 16 -1.35 0.56 -6.14
N ALA A 17 -2.47 1.23 -5.92
CA ALA A 17 -2.51 2.68 -5.85
C ALA A 17 -3.05 3.17 -4.51
N PRO A 18 -2.47 4.26 -3.97
CA PRO A 18 -2.89 4.81 -2.70
C PRO A 18 -4.16 5.66 -2.79
N GLU A 19 -4.94 5.65 -1.71
CA GLU A 19 -5.77 6.78 -1.30
C GLU A 19 -5.16 7.34 -0.02
N ARG A 20 -4.73 8.61 -0.06
CA ARG A 20 -4.09 9.30 1.06
C ARG A 20 -4.92 10.47 1.52
N PHE A 21 -5.02 10.61 2.83
CA PHE A 21 -5.72 11.74 3.45
C PHE A 21 -5.17 12.04 4.84
N TYR A 22 -5.33 13.29 5.27
CA TYR A 22 -5.13 13.65 6.66
C TYR A 22 -6.45 13.60 7.42
N VAL A 23 -6.38 13.13 8.67
CA VAL A 23 -7.48 13.23 9.65
C VAL A 23 -7.01 14.13 10.78
N THR A 24 -7.64 15.28 10.95
CA THR A 24 -7.39 16.16 12.11
C THR A 24 -8.50 15.98 13.12
N ILE A 25 -8.17 15.40 14.27
CA ILE A 25 -9.08 15.13 15.39
C ILE A 25 -8.93 16.25 16.40
N ARG A 26 -10.04 16.79 16.89
CA ARG A 26 -10.09 17.89 17.86
C ARG A 26 -10.89 17.51 19.08
N GLY A 27 -10.31 17.76 20.24
CA GLY A 27 -10.91 17.68 21.56
C GLY A 27 -10.60 18.95 22.37
N ASN A 28 -10.47 18.82 23.68
CA ASN A 28 -10.18 19.94 24.57
C ASN A 28 -8.83 19.75 25.26
N ALA A 29 -7.92 20.70 25.05
CA ALA A 29 -6.69 20.76 25.83
C ALA A 29 -7.01 21.27 27.24
N ASP A 30 -6.49 20.57 28.26
CA ASP A 30 -6.69 20.95 29.65
C ASP A 30 -5.58 20.38 30.54
N HIS A 31 -5.55 20.78 31.81
CA HIS A 31 -4.53 20.29 32.75
C HIS A 31 -4.74 18.81 33.08
N SER A 32 -3.72 17.97 32.85
CA SER A 32 -3.81 16.51 32.97
C SER A 32 -4.15 16.02 34.38
N GLY A 33 -3.76 16.73 35.41
CA GLY A 33 -4.04 16.36 36.82
C GLY A 33 -5.33 16.97 37.39
N ALA A 34 -5.87 18.04 36.79
CA ALA A 34 -7.05 18.74 37.29
C ALA A 34 -8.37 18.26 36.67
N THR A 35 -8.33 17.80 35.42
CA THR A 35 -9.54 17.38 34.70
C THR A 35 -9.86 15.90 34.98
N PRO A 36 -11.02 15.59 35.56
CA PRO A 36 -11.46 14.21 35.82
C PRO A 36 -11.56 13.38 34.55
N MET A 37 -11.31 12.06 34.62
CA MET A 37 -11.27 11.18 33.46
C MET A 37 -12.56 11.17 32.63
N ASN A 38 -13.70 11.24 33.30
CA ASN A 38 -15.03 11.22 32.65
C ASN A 38 -15.44 12.54 31.98
N LEU A 39 -14.68 13.61 32.16
CA LEU A 39 -14.94 14.93 31.57
C LEU A 39 -13.96 15.26 30.43
N ARG A 40 -13.04 14.33 30.11
CA ARG A 40 -12.00 14.54 29.09
C ARG A 40 -12.52 14.32 27.68
N HIS A 41 -12.20 15.25 26.80
CA HIS A 41 -12.30 15.12 25.36
C HIS A 41 -10.88 15.01 24.79
N ASP A 42 -10.19 13.92 25.12
CA ASP A 42 -8.79 13.68 24.77
C ASP A 42 -8.66 13.23 23.31
N ALA A 43 -8.11 14.12 22.49
CA ALA A 43 -7.92 13.88 21.06
C ALA A 43 -6.93 12.74 20.78
N LEU A 44 -5.87 12.57 21.61
CA LEU A 44 -4.88 11.53 21.40
C LEU A 44 -5.42 10.13 21.73
N CYS A 45 -6.22 10.01 22.78
CA CYS A 45 -6.92 8.76 23.07
C CYS A 45 -7.94 8.38 21.98
N GLY A 46 -8.57 9.36 21.33
CA GLY A 46 -9.41 9.14 20.16
C GLY A 46 -8.57 8.68 18.95
N ALA A 47 -7.50 9.42 18.65
CA ALA A 47 -6.57 9.11 17.57
C ALA A 47 -5.97 7.70 17.70
N SER A 48 -5.56 7.30 18.89
CA SER A 48 -5.00 5.97 19.16
C SER A 48 -5.97 4.84 18.80
N LYS A 49 -7.26 5.00 19.11
CA LYS A 49 -8.30 4.04 18.71
C LYS A 49 -8.51 4.02 17.20
N ILE A 50 -8.48 5.19 16.57
CA ILE A 50 -8.62 5.30 15.11
C ILE A 50 -7.43 4.64 14.41
N ILE A 51 -6.19 4.82 14.90
CA ILE A 51 -5.00 4.17 14.35
C ILE A 51 -5.14 2.64 14.37
N LEU A 52 -5.48 2.07 15.52
CA LEU A 52 -5.68 0.63 15.67
C LEU A 52 -6.86 0.11 14.82
N GLY A 53 -7.94 0.89 14.73
CA GLY A 53 -9.08 0.53 13.89
C GLY A 53 -8.77 0.56 12.40
N ILE A 54 -7.91 1.47 11.93
CA ILE A 54 -7.44 1.49 10.54
C ILE A 54 -6.65 0.22 10.22
N GLU A 55 -5.74 -0.20 11.10
CA GLU A 55 -4.98 -1.45 10.96
C GLU A 55 -5.91 -2.66 10.92
N GLU A 56 -6.87 -2.75 11.85
CA GLU A 56 -7.82 -3.85 11.95
C GLU A 56 -8.73 -3.93 10.70
N ILE A 57 -9.36 -2.82 10.31
CA ILE A 57 -10.26 -2.76 9.15
C ILE A 57 -9.53 -3.12 7.85
N ALA A 58 -8.31 -2.62 7.66
CA ALA A 58 -7.52 -2.96 6.47
C ALA A 58 -7.16 -4.45 6.46
N SER A 59 -6.79 -5.02 7.60
CA SER A 59 -6.42 -6.44 7.75
C SER A 59 -7.58 -7.41 7.52
N MET A 60 -8.83 -6.98 7.71
CA MET A 60 -10.02 -7.80 7.44
C MET A 60 -10.27 -8.02 5.94
N GLN A 61 -9.70 -7.20 5.06
CA GLN A 61 -9.85 -7.33 3.62
C GLN A 61 -8.71 -8.18 3.05
N GLU A 62 -8.95 -9.49 2.90
CA GLU A 62 -7.95 -10.46 2.45
C GLU A 62 -7.89 -10.60 0.92
N GLU A 63 -9.05 -10.61 0.23
CA GLU A 63 -9.14 -10.86 -1.21
C GLU A 63 -10.06 -9.85 -1.93
N PRO A 64 -9.53 -8.96 -2.75
CA PRO A 64 -8.12 -8.61 -2.90
C PRO A 64 -7.60 -7.85 -1.67
N PRO A 65 -6.31 -8.00 -1.31
CA PRO A 65 -5.78 -7.44 -0.07
C PRO A 65 -5.74 -5.91 -0.09
N VAL A 66 -5.97 -5.33 1.08
CA VAL A 66 -5.81 -3.89 1.32
C VAL A 66 -4.77 -3.68 2.41
N VAL A 67 -3.87 -2.74 2.20
CA VAL A 67 -2.86 -2.33 3.18
C VAL A 67 -3.21 -0.94 3.71
N GLY A 68 -3.28 -0.79 5.03
CA GLY A 68 -3.56 0.48 5.71
C GLY A 68 -2.42 0.87 6.65
N THR A 69 -1.97 2.12 6.53
CA THR A 69 -0.88 2.64 7.37
C THR A 69 -1.20 4.06 7.84
N VAL A 70 -0.93 4.33 9.13
CA VAL A 70 -0.88 5.69 9.67
C VAL A 70 0.59 6.04 9.87
N GLY A 71 1.16 6.77 8.91
CA GLY A 71 2.58 7.11 8.88
C GLY A 71 2.93 8.46 9.50
N VAL A 72 1.93 9.29 9.81
CA VAL A 72 2.12 10.61 10.44
C VAL A 72 1.22 10.73 11.66
N VAL A 73 1.79 11.16 12.79
CA VAL A 73 1.06 11.50 14.02
C VAL A 73 1.65 12.79 14.58
N GLU A 74 0.87 13.85 14.57
CA GLU A 74 1.25 15.15 15.16
C GLU A 74 0.30 15.46 16.30
N VAL A 75 0.84 15.76 17.49
CA VAL A 75 0.07 15.97 18.72
C VAL A 75 0.23 17.41 19.20
N VAL A 76 -0.86 18.07 19.51
CA VAL A 76 -0.88 19.44 20.02
C VAL A 76 -1.58 19.51 21.39
N PRO A 77 -0.92 20.09 22.41
CA PRO A 77 0.37 20.77 22.42
C PRO A 77 1.60 19.86 22.56
N GLY A 78 1.45 18.55 22.77
CA GLY A 78 2.57 17.61 22.91
C GLY A 78 3.32 17.75 24.26
N ALA A 79 2.62 18.10 25.33
CA ALA A 79 3.17 18.28 26.65
C ALA A 79 2.63 17.23 27.65
N MET A 80 3.50 16.68 28.52
CA MET A 80 3.14 15.57 29.42
C MET A 80 2.05 15.94 30.44
N ASN A 81 1.92 17.19 30.83
CA ASN A 81 0.96 17.70 31.80
C ASN A 81 -0.28 18.35 31.19
N VAL A 82 -0.50 18.17 29.89
CA VAL A 82 -1.65 18.72 29.15
C VAL A 82 -2.37 17.60 28.40
N ILE A 83 -3.69 17.53 28.54
CA ILE A 83 -4.54 16.66 27.73
C ILE A 83 -4.47 17.14 26.27
N PRO A 84 -4.13 16.28 25.29
CA PRO A 84 -4.04 16.71 23.89
C PRO A 84 -5.36 17.24 23.34
N GLY A 85 -5.33 18.49 22.85
CA GLY A 85 -6.49 19.14 22.27
C GLY A 85 -6.65 18.88 20.77
N ALA A 86 -5.58 18.51 20.08
CA ALA A 86 -5.66 18.14 18.67
C ALA A 86 -4.61 17.08 18.29
N VAL A 87 -4.97 16.22 17.33
CA VAL A 87 -4.05 15.25 16.71
C VAL A 87 -4.30 15.24 15.21
N LYS A 88 -3.22 15.30 14.41
CA LYS A 88 -3.27 15.10 12.97
C LYS A 88 -2.65 13.74 12.63
N LEU A 89 -3.41 12.94 11.88
CA LEU A 89 -2.99 11.63 11.37
C LEU A 89 -2.81 11.72 9.85
N GLY A 90 -1.73 11.14 9.32
CA GLY A 90 -1.55 10.93 7.88
C GLY A 90 -1.79 9.46 7.55
N VAL A 91 -2.81 9.20 6.74
CA VAL A 91 -3.31 7.86 6.40
C VAL A 91 -2.99 7.53 4.95
N ASP A 92 -2.48 6.32 4.71
CA ASP A 92 -2.20 5.75 3.39
C ASP A 92 -2.89 4.38 3.28
N ILE A 93 -3.86 4.25 2.38
CA ILE A 93 -4.60 3.00 2.12
C ILE A 93 -4.33 2.58 0.69
N ARG A 94 -3.84 1.34 0.49
CA ARG A 94 -3.46 0.82 -0.83
C ARG A 94 -4.11 -0.51 -1.15
N SER A 95 -4.46 -0.71 -2.42
CA SER A 95 -4.85 -1.99 -3.00
C SER A 95 -4.65 -1.98 -4.51
N ILE A 96 -4.58 -3.18 -5.10
CA ILE A 96 -4.69 -3.38 -6.56
C ILE A 96 -6.15 -3.30 -7.03
N SER A 97 -7.11 -3.32 -6.11
CA SER A 97 -8.53 -3.18 -6.38
C SER A 97 -9.04 -1.84 -5.87
N LYS A 98 -9.48 -0.99 -6.80
CA LYS A 98 -10.14 0.26 -6.46
C LYS A 98 -11.38 0.03 -5.58
N VAL A 99 -12.17 -1.00 -5.90
CA VAL A 99 -13.43 -1.30 -5.17
C VAL A 99 -13.14 -1.70 -3.72
N ALA A 100 -12.19 -2.62 -3.50
CA ALA A 100 -11.82 -3.06 -2.16
C ALA A 100 -11.24 -1.89 -1.33
N ARG A 101 -10.33 -1.09 -1.93
CA ARG A 101 -9.77 0.09 -1.29
C ARG A 101 -10.85 1.09 -0.87
N ASP A 102 -11.73 1.47 -1.81
CA ASP A 102 -12.77 2.47 -1.57
C ASP A 102 -13.78 1.97 -0.50
N SER A 103 -14.06 0.66 -0.45
CA SER A 103 -14.87 0.05 0.61
C SER A 103 -14.19 0.15 1.99
N VAL A 104 -12.92 -0.20 2.08
CA VAL A 104 -12.13 -0.08 3.32
C VAL A 104 -12.05 1.38 3.78
N VAL A 105 -11.82 2.33 2.86
CA VAL A 105 -11.81 3.76 3.19
C VAL A 105 -13.17 4.23 3.72
N THR A 106 -14.27 3.71 3.18
CA THR A 106 -15.62 4.01 3.69
C THR A 106 -15.80 3.51 5.11
N LEU A 107 -15.45 2.25 5.39
CA LEU A 107 -15.51 1.67 6.74
C LEU A 107 -14.63 2.43 7.74
N ILE A 108 -13.45 2.87 7.31
CA ILE A 108 -12.56 3.70 8.15
C ILE A 108 -13.24 5.02 8.51
N LYS A 109 -13.89 5.69 7.56
CA LYS A 109 -14.60 6.95 7.82
C LYS A 109 -15.77 6.76 8.79
N GLU A 110 -16.56 5.71 8.60
CA GLU A 110 -17.65 5.33 9.52
C GLU A 110 -17.11 5.02 10.93
N PHE A 111 -15.97 4.34 11.02
CA PHE A 111 -15.33 4.06 12.30
C PHE A 111 -14.84 5.34 12.99
N ILE A 112 -14.29 6.30 12.24
CA ILE A 112 -13.89 7.62 12.74
C ILE A 112 -15.10 8.35 13.33
N ASP A 113 -16.25 8.33 12.62
CA ASP A 113 -17.52 8.92 13.11
C ASP A 113 -17.92 8.33 14.47
N VAL A 114 -17.94 7.01 14.58
CA VAL A 114 -18.30 6.30 15.83
C VAL A 114 -17.38 6.67 16.98
N ILE A 115 -16.06 6.73 16.74
CA ILE A 115 -15.09 7.10 17.78
C ILE A 115 -15.22 8.58 18.18
N ALA A 116 -15.43 9.46 17.21
CA ALA A 116 -15.59 10.89 17.46
C ALA A 116 -16.85 11.15 18.30
N GLU A 117 -18.00 10.60 17.91
CA GLU A 117 -19.26 10.71 18.67
C GLU A 117 -19.12 10.18 20.09
N LYS A 118 -18.63 8.94 20.24
CA LYS A 118 -18.48 8.27 21.54
C LYS A 118 -17.59 9.03 22.52
N ARG A 119 -16.63 9.82 22.01
CA ARG A 119 -15.65 10.55 22.82
C ARG A 119 -15.89 12.05 22.89
N GLY A 120 -16.96 12.55 22.24
CA GLY A 120 -17.26 13.98 22.15
C GLY A 120 -16.16 14.77 21.43
N LEU A 121 -15.61 14.20 20.36
CA LEU A 121 -14.56 14.79 19.53
C LEU A 121 -15.18 15.31 18.22
N SER A 122 -14.52 16.27 17.60
CA SER A 122 -14.77 16.64 16.21
C SER A 122 -13.59 16.25 15.33
N TYR A 123 -13.80 16.14 14.02
CA TYR A 123 -12.72 15.85 13.09
C TYR A 123 -12.95 16.48 11.72
N THR A 124 -11.87 16.57 10.94
CA THR A 124 -11.89 16.93 9.51
C THR A 124 -11.05 15.94 8.74
N ILE A 125 -11.46 15.58 7.51
CA ILE A 125 -10.69 14.77 6.58
C ILE A 125 -10.28 15.63 5.40
N GLU A 126 -8.97 15.69 5.11
CA GLU A 126 -8.38 16.43 3.99
C GLU A 126 -7.78 15.43 3.00
N PRO A 127 -8.35 15.27 1.79
CA PRO A 127 -7.78 14.38 0.78
C PRO A 127 -6.41 14.91 0.30
N VAL A 128 -5.46 14.00 0.09
CA VAL A 128 -4.11 14.31 -0.43
C VAL A 128 -3.92 13.74 -1.82
N ALA A 129 -4.25 12.45 -2.02
CA ALA A 129 -4.12 11.76 -3.29
C ALA A 129 -5.16 10.63 -3.38
N LYS A 130 -5.64 10.36 -4.59
CA LYS A 130 -6.47 9.20 -4.91
C LYS A 130 -6.11 8.71 -6.30
N ASP A 131 -5.11 7.82 -6.35
CA ASP A 131 -4.61 7.27 -7.60
C ASP A 131 -5.43 6.04 -8.03
N HIS A 132 -5.31 5.65 -9.30
CA HIS A 132 -5.95 4.45 -9.83
C HIS A 132 -4.97 3.28 -9.82
N PRO A 133 -5.34 2.12 -9.24
CA PRO A 133 -4.54 0.92 -9.36
C PRO A 133 -4.60 0.40 -10.81
N VAL A 134 -3.53 -0.27 -11.22
CA VAL A 134 -3.40 -0.81 -12.56
C VAL A 134 -3.31 -2.33 -12.49
N VAL A 135 -4.07 -3.01 -13.33
CA VAL A 135 -3.98 -4.47 -13.53
C VAL A 135 -3.08 -4.74 -14.74
N MET A 136 -2.09 -5.61 -14.58
CA MET A 136 -1.23 -6.00 -15.68
C MET A 136 -2.01 -6.77 -16.75
N ASN A 137 -1.59 -6.61 -18.02
CA ASN A 137 -2.26 -7.27 -19.12
C ASN A 137 -2.18 -8.80 -19.00
N PRO A 138 -3.31 -9.54 -19.04
CA PRO A 138 -3.32 -10.99 -18.86
C PRO A 138 -2.50 -11.77 -19.92
N VAL A 139 -2.34 -11.21 -21.12
CA VAL A 139 -1.47 -11.81 -22.14
C VAL A 139 -0.03 -11.68 -21.72
N MET A 140 0.38 -10.48 -21.29
CA MET A 140 1.77 -10.25 -20.83
C MET A 140 2.12 -11.07 -19.58
N ILE A 141 1.18 -11.25 -18.65
CA ILE A 141 1.37 -12.14 -17.50
C ILE A 141 1.68 -13.56 -17.98
N ARG A 142 0.87 -14.12 -18.91
CA ARG A 142 1.09 -15.47 -19.46
C ARG A 142 2.41 -15.58 -20.21
N GLU A 143 2.77 -14.58 -21.02
CA GLU A 143 4.04 -14.56 -21.76
C GLU A 143 5.25 -14.61 -20.80
N ILE A 144 5.18 -13.86 -19.69
CA ILE A 144 6.23 -13.89 -18.66
C ILE A 144 6.26 -15.26 -17.97
N GLU A 145 5.11 -15.82 -17.59
CA GLU A 145 5.04 -17.16 -16.96
C GLU A 145 5.61 -18.26 -17.87
N GLU A 146 5.30 -18.22 -19.17
CA GLU A 146 5.85 -19.17 -20.14
C GLU A 146 7.35 -19.02 -20.31
N ALA A 147 7.86 -17.78 -20.34
CA ALA A 147 9.30 -17.52 -20.38
C ALA A 147 10.00 -18.04 -19.13
N VAL A 148 9.44 -17.82 -17.94
CA VAL A 148 9.99 -18.35 -16.67
C VAL A 148 10.05 -19.87 -16.69
N LYS A 149 8.96 -20.54 -17.10
CA LYS A 149 8.90 -22.00 -17.24
C LYS A 149 9.93 -22.53 -18.25
N SER A 150 10.14 -21.82 -19.37
CA SER A 150 11.10 -22.23 -20.40
C SER A 150 12.56 -22.11 -19.95
N VAL A 151 12.85 -21.16 -19.06
CA VAL A 151 14.18 -21.00 -18.42
C VAL A 151 14.40 -22.05 -17.29
N GLY A 152 13.31 -22.69 -16.82
CA GLY A 152 13.38 -23.75 -15.82
C GLY A 152 13.55 -23.25 -14.39
N VAL A 153 13.10 -22.03 -14.09
CA VAL A 153 13.15 -21.46 -12.73
C VAL A 153 11.75 -21.42 -12.11
N ASP A 154 11.70 -21.40 -10.79
CA ASP A 154 10.46 -21.27 -10.03
C ASP A 154 10.01 -19.80 -9.93
N TYR A 155 8.73 -19.57 -9.68
CA TYR A 155 8.17 -18.21 -9.58
C TYR A 155 6.93 -18.17 -8.71
N MET A 156 6.52 -16.97 -8.37
CA MET A 156 5.17 -16.71 -7.84
C MET A 156 4.52 -15.53 -8.57
N THR A 157 3.21 -15.52 -8.64
CA THR A 157 2.45 -14.33 -9.02
C THR A 157 2.24 -13.43 -7.80
N MET A 158 2.37 -12.12 -7.98
CA MET A 158 2.23 -11.18 -6.87
C MET A 158 1.87 -9.77 -7.35
N PRO A 159 1.14 -8.98 -6.55
CA PRO A 159 0.98 -7.55 -6.83
C PRO A 159 2.24 -6.77 -6.42
N SER A 160 2.42 -5.59 -7.03
CA SER A 160 3.31 -4.56 -6.51
C SER A 160 2.55 -3.66 -5.54
N GLY A 161 3.07 -3.51 -4.32
CA GLY A 161 2.58 -2.54 -3.34
C GLY A 161 3.10 -1.11 -3.58
N ALA A 162 4.15 -0.96 -4.41
CA ALA A 162 4.74 0.32 -4.79
C ALA A 162 4.24 0.77 -6.17
N GLY A 163 4.22 2.08 -6.40
CA GLY A 163 4.00 2.66 -7.73
C GLY A 163 5.21 2.47 -8.62
N HIS A 164 4.99 2.30 -9.93
CA HIS A 164 6.02 2.17 -10.96
C HIS A 164 5.62 2.94 -12.22
N ASP A 165 6.59 3.37 -13.01
CA ASP A 165 6.35 4.06 -14.29
C ASP A 165 5.50 3.23 -15.27
N ALA A 166 5.54 1.90 -15.13
CA ALA A 166 4.67 0.98 -15.86
C ALA A 166 3.17 1.30 -15.71
N MET A 167 2.74 1.96 -14.63
CA MET A 167 1.35 2.41 -14.44
C MET A 167 0.90 3.36 -15.56
N HIS A 168 1.80 4.21 -16.04
CA HIS A 168 1.48 5.23 -17.05
C HIS A 168 1.30 4.65 -18.46
N TRP A 169 1.77 3.42 -18.68
CA TRP A 169 1.68 2.76 -19.99
C TRP A 169 0.58 1.71 -20.06
N ALA A 170 0.18 1.16 -18.91
CA ALA A 170 -0.68 -0.02 -18.86
C ALA A 170 -2.11 0.20 -19.37
N ASP A 171 -2.59 1.44 -19.39
CA ASP A 171 -3.89 1.79 -19.96
C ASP A 171 -3.84 1.88 -21.50
N ASP A 172 -2.67 2.20 -22.08
CA ASP A 172 -2.51 2.45 -23.51
C ASP A 172 -1.90 1.24 -24.26
N VAL A 173 -1.02 0.48 -23.58
CA VAL A 173 -0.31 -0.65 -24.19
C VAL A 173 -0.29 -1.87 -23.27
N PRO A 174 -0.31 -3.11 -23.82
CA PRO A 174 -0.16 -4.32 -23.03
C PRO A 174 1.15 -4.31 -22.23
N THR A 175 1.04 -4.20 -20.92
CA THR A 175 2.18 -4.03 -20.01
C THR A 175 2.27 -5.22 -19.05
N GLY A 176 3.49 -5.66 -18.76
CA GLY A 176 3.82 -6.66 -17.75
C GLY A 176 5.06 -6.25 -16.97
N MET A 177 5.26 -6.83 -15.80
CA MET A 177 6.43 -6.55 -14.94
C MET A 177 6.98 -7.83 -14.34
N ILE A 178 8.31 -7.87 -14.18
CA ILE A 178 9.06 -8.97 -13.59
C ILE A 178 9.77 -8.42 -12.34
N PHE A 179 9.58 -9.08 -11.21
CA PHE A 179 10.34 -8.82 -9.99
C PHE A 179 11.40 -9.87 -9.75
N ILE A 180 12.51 -9.46 -9.17
CA ILE A 180 13.56 -10.30 -8.60
C ILE A 180 13.64 -10.09 -7.09
N PRO A 181 14.23 -11.02 -6.32
CA PRO A 181 14.44 -10.82 -4.89
C PRO A 181 15.28 -9.58 -4.60
N CYS A 182 14.92 -8.90 -3.52
CA CYS A 182 15.70 -7.84 -2.92
C CYS A 182 15.93 -8.20 -1.47
N ARG A 183 17.17 -8.06 -0.99
CA ARG A 183 17.58 -8.42 0.36
C ARG A 183 16.70 -7.72 1.40
N GLU A 184 16.05 -8.52 2.27
CA GLU A 184 15.13 -8.05 3.31
C GLU A 184 13.97 -7.18 2.78
N GLY A 185 13.75 -7.11 1.45
CA GLY A 185 12.76 -6.24 0.84
C GLY A 185 13.08 -4.75 0.95
N ILE A 186 14.33 -4.41 1.22
CA ILE A 186 14.79 -3.02 1.40
C ILE A 186 14.72 -2.28 0.07
N SER A 187 14.09 -1.10 0.07
CA SER A 187 14.01 -0.20 -1.09
C SER A 187 14.14 1.26 -0.65
N HIS A 188 14.60 2.15 -1.54
CA HIS A 188 14.88 3.56 -1.27
C HIS A 188 15.90 3.78 -0.13
N ASN A 189 16.87 2.88 -0.01
CA ASN A 189 17.87 2.88 1.06
C ASN A 189 19.25 2.48 0.48
N PRO A 190 20.37 3.04 0.97
CA PRO A 190 21.71 2.64 0.53
C PRO A 190 22.03 1.15 0.74
N ALA A 191 21.30 0.43 1.60
CA ALA A 191 21.43 -1.00 1.83
C ALA A 191 20.62 -1.86 0.84
N GLU A 192 19.89 -1.25 -0.10
CA GLU A 192 19.16 -1.96 -1.16
C GLU A 192 20.13 -2.82 -1.97
N PHE A 193 19.80 -4.11 -2.10
CA PHE A 193 20.71 -5.07 -2.74
C PHE A 193 19.94 -6.24 -3.36
N ALA A 194 20.32 -6.63 -4.56
CA ALA A 194 19.90 -7.87 -5.20
C ALA A 194 21.14 -8.71 -5.56
N ASP A 195 21.03 -10.02 -5.41
CA ASP A 195 22.13 -10.92 -5.77
C ASP A 195 22.30 -10.98 -7.29
N MET A 196 23.57 -11.11 -7.74
CA MET A 196 23.89 -11.09 -9.16
C MET A 196 23.19 -12.23 -9.93
N ASP A 197 23.02 -13.39 -9.31
CA ASP A 197 22.35 -14.54 -9.92
C ASP A 197 20.84 -14.25 -10.17
N ASP A 198 20.20 -13.51 -9.26
CA ASP A 198 18.81 -13.08 -9.43
C ASP A 198 18.68 -12.04 -10.54
N ILE A 199 19.62 -11.08 -10.61
CA ILE A 199 19.68 -10.09 -11.69
C ILE A 199 19.83 -10.80 -13.04
N VAL A 200 20.77 -11.73 -13.17
CA VAL A 200 21.00 -12.50 -14.39
C VAL A 200 19.80 -13.34 -14.76
N THR A 201 19.11 -13.93 -13.79
CA THR A 201 17.90 -14.71 -14.01
C THR A 201 16.77 -13.84 -14.53
N GLY A 202 16.52 -12.69 -13.90
CA GLY A 202 15.52 -11.73 -14.38
C GLY A 202 15.80 -11.23 -15.79
N ALA A 203 17.08 -10.92 -16.09
CA ALA A 203 17.49 -10.49 -17.41
C ALA A 203 17.30 -11.56 -18.49
N LYS A 204 17.57 -12.84 -18.20
CA LYS A 204 17.31 -13.96 -19.11
C LYS A 204 15.82 -14.12 -19.43
N ILE A 205 14.97 -13.97 -18.41
CA ILE A 205 13.52 -14.04 -18.63
C ILE A 205 13.05 -12.89 -19.48
N LEU A 206 13.50 -11.67 -19.20
CA LEU A 206 13.17 -10.49 -20.00
C LEU A 206 13.62 -10.67 -21.46
N ASP A 207 14.85 -11.13 -21.71
CA ASP A 207 15.34 -11.43 -23.07
C ASP A 207 14.46 -12.47 -23.78
N THR A 208 14.04 -13.51 -23.07
CA THR A 208 13.16 -14.58 -23.60
C THR A 208 11.81 -14.01 -24.05
N VAL A 209 11.17 -13.18 -23.19
CA VAL A 209 9.90 -12.52 -23.51
C VAL A 209 10.06 -11.61 -24.73
N LEU A 210 11.09 -10.76 -24.74
CA LEU A 210 11.33 -9.80 -25.83
C LEU A 210 11.55 -10.50 -27.18
N ARG A 211 12.34 -11.59 -27.21
CA ARG A 211 12.56 -12.37 -28.43
C ARG A 211 11.27 -13.00 -28.93
N LYS A 212 10.46 -13.59 -28.05
CA LYS A 212 9.18 -14.19 -28.42
C LYS A 212 8.24 -13.17 -29.05
N LEU A 213 8.02 -12.03 -28.38
CA LEU A 213 7.14 -10.97 -28.88
C LEU A 213 7.63 -10.36 -30.19
N SER A 214 8.95 -10.19 -30.36
CA SER A 214 9.55 -9.69 -31.60
C SER A 214 9.31 -10.64 -32.79
N LEU A 215 9.42 -11.96 -32.58
CA LEU A 215 9.19 -12.97 -33.62
C LEU A 215 7.70 -13.09 -34.02
N GLU A 216 6.79 -12.90 -33.07
CA GLU A 216 5.35 -12.87 -33.35
C GLU A 216 4.94 -11.62 -34.16
N SER A 217 5.47 -10.47 -33.79
CA SER A 217 5.28 -9.22 -34.53
C SER A 217 5.75 -9.30 -36.00
N THR A 218 6.80 -10.08 -36.26
CA THR A 218 7.34 -10.26 -37.64
C THR A 218 6.47 -11.18 -38.51
N LYS A 219 5.58 -12.01 -37.89
CA LYS A 219 4.64 -12.87 -38.61
C LYS A 219 3.32 -12.19 -38.99
N LEU A 220 3.05 -11.01 -38.44
CA LEU A 220 1.84 -10.22 -38.69
C LEU A 220 2.01 -9.14 -39.78
N ASN A 221 3.22 -8.98 -40.31
CA ASN A 221 3.58 -8.15 -41.46
C ASN A 221 3.95 -9.03 -42.66
#